data_51cffceb7034a6793819a226f104e4da
#
_entry.id   51cffceb7034a6793819a226f104e4da
#
_cell.length_a   1.000
_cell.length_b   1.000
_cell.length_c   1.000
_cell.angle_alpha   90.00
_cell.angle_beta   90.00
_cell.angle_gamma   90.00
#
_symmetry.space_group_name_H-M   'P 1'
#
loop_
_entity.id
_entity.type
_entity.pdbx_description
1 polymer ?
#
loop_
_entity_poly.entity_id
_entity_poly.type
_entity_poly.pdbx_seq_one_letter_code
_entity_poly.pdbx_strand_id
1 'polypeptide(L)'
;KAYRDTGVLDYLKEEKTAGRIRRLGFSFHGNEETMDYLLEQHNWDFVMIQMNYLDWEVQNAKYMYEQIEKKGIQCLVMEPLRGGALATLNKEAAGILAEADPDSNPARWAFRYVASHPNVLTILSGMNVMAHLEENINTFRKFKPLSKAEYEVLARALEAYRKISYVPCTACAYC
;
A
#
# COMPACT_ATOMS: atom_id res chain seq x y z
N LYS A 1 16.13 12.62 -12.15
CA LYS A 1 16.53 13.84 -12.89
C LYS A 1 15.55 15.00 -12.71
N ALA A 2 14.23 14.82 -12.95
CA ALA A 2 13.24 15.92 -12.94
C ALA A 2 13.21 16.76 -11.65
N TYR A 3 13.42 16.15 -10.47
CA TYR A 3 13.37 16.87 -9.19
C TYR A 3 14.76 17.33 -8.70
N ARG A 4 15.83 16.78 -9.22
CA ARG A 4 17.20 17.08 -8.78
C ARG A 4 17.71 18.40 -9.34
N ASP A 5 17.33 18.69 -10.58
CA ASP A 5 17.91 19.81 -11.35
C ASP A 5 17.00 21.06 -11.35
N THR A 6 15.86 21.02 -10.65
CA THR A 6 14.85 22.10 -10.67
C THR A 6 14.84 22.95 -9.39
N GLY A 7 15.61 22.60 -8.37
CA GLY A 7 15.58 23.29 -7.05
C GLY A 7 14.29 23.13 -6.27
N VAL A 8 13.35 22.28 -6.72
CA VAL A 8 12.03 22.10 -6.09
C VAL A 8 12.16 21.62 -4.65
N LEU A 9 13.08 20.68 -4.36
CA LEU A 9 13.24 20.18 -3.00
C LEU A 9 13.71 21.28 -2.05
N ASP A 10 14.63 22.12 -2.47
CA ASP A 10 15.14 23.22 -1.64
C ASP A 10 14.07 24.27 -1.41
N TYR A 11 13.30 24.63 -2.44
CA TYR A 11 12.12 25.48 -2.30
C TYR A 11 11.10 24.90 -1.29
N LEU A 12 10.78 23.60 -1.35
CA LEU A 12 9.85 22.97 -0.42
C LEU A 12 10.39 22.92 1.02
N LYS A 13 11.70 22.77 1.21
CA LYS A 13 12.34 22.88 2.52
C LYS A 13 12.21 24.30 3.11
N GLU A 14 12.40 25.31 2.27
CA GLU A 14 12.19 26.70 2.65
C GLU A 14 10.73 26.97 3.04
N GLU A 15 9.77 26.48 2.28
CA GLU A 15 8.33 26.57 2.58
C GLU A 15 7.97 25.87 3.91
N LYS A 16 8.60 24.74 4.19
CA LYS A 16 8.43 24.03 5.47
C LYS A 16 9.03 24.84 6.63
N THR A 17 10.23 25.38 6.45
CA THR A 17 10.89 26.23 7.45
C THR A 17 10.11 27.52 7.74
N ALA A 18 9.50 28.10 6.70
CA ALA A 18 8.63 29.26 6.82
C ALA A 18 7.23 28.95 7.40
N GLY A 19 6.94 27.68 7.70
CA GLY A 19 5.66 27.25 8.27
C GLY A 19 4.49 27.23 7.30
N ARG A 20 4.73 27.44 5.99
CA ARG A 20 3.68 27.40 4.95
C ARG A 20 3.25 25.97 4.63
N ILE A 21 4.14 24.99 4.76
CA ILE A 21 3.80 23.56 4.76
C ILE A 21 4.25 22.92 6.08
N ARG A 22 3.46 22.00 6.60
CA ARG A 22 3.75 21.33 7.88
C ARG A 22 4.46 20.01 7.72
N ARG A 23 4.18 19.31 6.64
CA ARG A 23 4.68 17.97 6.36
C ARG A 23 5.22 17.89 4.94
N LEU A 24 6.40 17.32 4.78
CA LEU A 24 7.04 17.12 3.49
C LEU A 24 7.31 15.63 3.28
N GLY A 25 6.84 15.12 2.18
CA GLY A 25 7.00 13.72 1.80
C GLY A 25 6.95 13.54 0.29
N PHE A 26 6.98 12.30 -0.17
CA PHE A 26 6.91 11.98 -1.59
C PHE A 26 6.13 10.70 -1.86
N SER A 27 5.58 10.58 -3.07
CA SER A 27 5.04 9.33 -3.61
C SER A 27 6.13 8.62 -4.39
N PHE A 28 6.17 7.30 -4.27
CA PHE A 28 7.23 6.51 -4.86
C PHE A 28 6.71 5.37 -5.74
N HIS A 29 7.26 5.32 -6.96
CA HIS A 29 7.06 4.28 -7.96
C HIS A 29 8.40 4.01 -8.64
N GLY A 30 9.29 3.29 -7.99
CA GLY A 30 10.64 3.06 -8.50
C GLY A 30 11.28 1.81 -7.93
N ASN A 31 12.57 1.67 -8.15
CA ASN A 31 13.38 0.58 -7.66
C ASN A 31 14.02 0.88 -6.30
N GLU A 32 14.62 -0.13 -5.69
CA GLU A 32 15.27 -0.07 -4.38
C GLU A 32 16.36 1.02 -4.32
N GLU A 33 17.27 1.04 -5.29
CA GLU A 33 18.36 2.01 -5.35
C GLU A 33 17.85 3.47 -5.33
N THR A 34 16.76 3.73 -6.05
CA THR A 34 16.12 5.05 -6.08
C THR A 34 15.44 5.37 -4.75
N MET A 35 14.81 4.39 -4.10
CA MET A 35 14.22 4.57 -2.77
C MET A 35 15.30 4.93 -1.76
N ASP A 36 16.36 4.15 -1.67
CA ASP A 36 17.46 4.39 -0.75
C ASP A 36 18.07 5.77 -0.94
N TYR A 37 18.31 6.14 -2.20
CA TYR A 37 18.80 7.47 -2.53
C TYR A 37 17.86 8.57 -2.03
N LEU A 38 16.54 8.47 -2.28
CA LEU A 38 15.59 9.49 -1.88
C LEU A 38 15.45 9.59 -0.36
N LEU A 39 15.50 8.47 0.34
CA LEU A 39 15.42 8.44 1.80
C LEU A 39 16.59 9.17 2.48
N GLU A 40 17.75 9.29 1.82
CA GLU A 40 18.92 10.02 2.33
C GLU A 40 18.88 11.55 2.02
N GLN A 41 17.98 12.00 1.14
CA GLN A 41 17.99 13.40 0.70
C GLN A 41 17.38 14.37 1.73
N HIS A 42 16.53 13.89 2.62
CA HIS A 42 15.84 14.73 3.60
C HIS A 42 15.26 13.88 4.74
N ASN A 43 14.99 14.53 5.89
CA ASN A 43 14.19 13.95 6.96
C ASN A 43 12.70 14.06 6.59
N TRP A 44 12.23 13.09 5.80
CA TRP A 44 10.86 13.05 5.32
C TRP A 44 9.86 12.82 6.45
N ASP A 45 8.71 13.49 6.40
CA ASP A 45 7.62 13.24 7.35
C ASP A 45 6.80 12.01 6.97
N PHE A 46 6.69 11.73 5.67
CA PHE A 46 6.00 10.55 5.14
C PHE A 46 6.52 10.13 3.78
N VAL A 47 6.31 8.88 3.45
CA VAL A 47 6.50 8.34 2.09
C VAL A 47 5.24 7.56 1.70
N MET A 48 4.75 7.77 0.49
CA MET A 48 3.62 7.03 -0.05
C MET A 48 4.09 5.98 -1.05
N ILE A 49 3.73 4.72 -0.81
CA ILE A 49 4.08 3.57 -1.65
C ILE A 49 2.84 2.78 -2.05
N GLN A 50 2.94 2.08 -3.16
CA GLN A 50 1.99 1.03 -3.52
C GLN A 50 2.24 -0.19 -2.64
N MET A 51 1.21 -0.63 -1.90
CA MET A 51 1.34 -1.76 -0.99
C MET A 51 0.03 -2.52 -0.84
N ASN A 52 0.09 -3.81 -1.05
CA ASN A 52 -0.96 -4.79 -0.82
C ASN A 52 -0.32 -6.19 -0.70
N TYR A 53 -1.09 -7.22 -0.31
CA TYR A 53 -0.55 -8.55 -0.08
C TYR A 53 -0.01 -9.26 -1.33
N LEU A 54 -0.41 -8.83 -2.55
CA LEU A 54 0.16 -9.35 -3.80
C LEU A 54 1.47 -8.65 -4.14
N ASP A 55 1.49 -7.31 -4.07
CA ASP A 55 2.65 -6.49 -4.43
C ASP A 55 3.75 -6.51 -3.35
N TRP A 56 3.44 -7.04 -2.17
CA TRP A 56 4.41 -7.26 -1.09
C TRP A 56 5.65 -8.00 -1.58
N GLU A 57 5.46 -9.00 -2.45
CA GLU A 57 6.54 -9.76 -3.08
C GLU A 57 6.77 -9.35 -4.54
N VAL A 58 5.68 -9.20 -5.33
CA VAL A 58 5.77 -9.00 -6.79
C VAL A 58 6.39 -7.67 -7.18
N GLN A 59 6.12 -6.61 -6.41
CA GLN A 59 6.68 -5.28 -6.63
C GLN A 59 7.64 -4.84 -5.52
N ASN A 60 8.10 -5.81 -4.72
CA ASN A 60 9.04 -5.58 -3.63
C ASN A 60 8.58 -4.50 -2.62
N ALA A 61 7.25 -4.39 -2.42
CA ALA A 61 6.68 -3.45 -1.46
C ALA A 61 7.19 -3.71 -0.03
N LYS A 62 7.55 -4.95 0.27
CA LYS A 62 8.19 -5.34 1.53
C LYS A 62 9.46 -4.54 1.78
N TYR A 63 10.39 -4.54 0.84
CA TYR A 63 11.63 -3.79 0.96
C TYR A 63 11.37 -2.30 1.20
N MET A 64 10.49 -1.71 0.37
CA MET A 64 10.15 -0.28 0.48
C MET A 64 9.59 0.07 1.85
N TYR A 65 8.65 -0.73 2.34
CA TYR A 65 8.04 -0.55 3.65
C TYR A 65 9.10 -0.66 4.78
N GLU A 66 9.93 -1.70 4.75
CA GLU A 66 10.97 -1.94 5.76
C GLU A 66 12.02 -0.80 5.83
N GLN A 67 12.40 -0.21 4.67
CA GLN A 67 13.32 0.93 4.66
C GLN A 67 12.66 2.20 5.25
N ILE A 68 11.39 2.45 4.94
CA ILE A 68 10.60 3.55 5.49
C ILE A 68 10.47 3.40 7.01
N GLU A 69 10.10 2.21 7.47
CA GLU A 69 9.91 1.88 8.88
C GLU A 69 11.23 2.01 9.66
N LYS A 70 12.33 1.46 9.14
CA LYS A 70 13.67 1.54 9.73
C LYS A 70 14.13 2.99 9.97
N LYS A 71 13.70 3.91 9.13
CA LYS A 71 14.00 5.34 9.29
C LYS A 71 12.99 6.08 10.18
N GLY A 72 11.97 5.41 10.69
CA GLY A 72 10.91 6.03 11.50
C GLY A 72 10.01 7.00 10.72
N ILE A 73 9.97 6.88 9.39
CA ILE A 73 9.16 7.71 8.51
C ILE A 73 7.77 7.09 8.40
N GLN A 74 6.71 7.92 8.42
CA GLN A 74 5.33 7.40 8.29
C GLN A 74 5.04 6.91 6.87
N CYS A 75 4.40 5.75 6.76
CA CYS A 75 3.99 5.18 5.49
C CYS A 75 2.55 5.54 5.16
N LEU A 76 2.33 6.09 3.96
CA LEU A 76 1.02 6.22 3.34
C LEU A 76 0.91 5.14 2.25
N VAL A 77 -0.26 4.52 2.13
CA VAL A 77 -0.43 3.42 1.18
C VAL A 77 -1.40 3.79 0.08
N MET A 78 -0.96 3.65 -1.16
CA MET A 78 -1.80 3.66 -2.36
C MET A 78 -1.96 2.22 -2.90
N GLU A 79 -2.99 2.02 -3.72
CA GLU A 79 -3.29 0.74 -4.37
C GLU A 79 -3.49 -0.45 -3.39
N PRO A 80 -4.19 -0.28 -2.27
CA PRO A 80 -4.43 -1.38 -1.32
C PRO A 80 -5.22 -2.51 -1.96
N LEU A 81 -6.03 -2.21 -2.99
CA LEU A 81 -6.84 -3.16 -3.75
C LEU A 81 -6.30 -3.41 -5.17
N ARG A 82 -5.16 -2.83 -5.53
CA ARG A 82 -4.53 -2.96 -6.85
C ARG A 82 -5.50 -2.70 -8.00
N GLY A 83 -5.98 -1.46 -8.08
CA GLY A 83 -6.99 -1.07 -9.09
C GLY A 83 -8.30 -1.83 -8.99
N GLY A 84 -8.61 -2.44 -7.84
CA GLY A 84 -9.80 -3.26 -7.62
C GLY A 84 -9.61 -4.77 -7.87
N ALA A 85 -8.46 -5.19 -8.39
CA ALA A 85 -8.20 -6.60 -8.68
C ALA A 85 -8.29 -7.49 -7.43
N LEU A 86 -7.89 -6.96 -6.26
CA LEU A 86 -7.96 -7.67 -4.99
C LEU A 86 -9.33 -7.59 -4.30
N ALA A 87 -10.26 -6.78 -4.83
CA ALA A 87 -11.66 -6.77 -4.41
C ALA A 87 -12.49 -7.84 -5.14
N THR A 88 -12.03 -8.29 -6.33
CA THR A 88 -12.74 -9.26 -7.17
C THR A 88 -11.80 -10.42 -7.50
N LEU A 89 -11.62 -11.30 -6.52
CA LEU A 89 -10.77 -12.48 -6.67
C LEU A 89 -11.46 -13.56 -7.52
N ASN A 90 -10.66 -14.52 -8.03
CA ASN A 90 -11.21 -15.72 -8.64
C ASN A 90 -11.99 -16.56 -7.59
N LYS A 91 -12.84 -17.48 -8.08
CA LYS A 91 -13.76 -18.27 -7.25
C LYS A 91 -13.04 -19.06 -6.16
N GLU A 92 -11.87 -19.65 -6.48
CA GLU A 92 -11.10 -20.47 -5.53
C GLU A 92 -10.53 -19.57 -4.40
N ALA A 93 -9.88 -18.48 -4.73
CA ALA A 93 -9.32 -17.56 -3.75
C ALA A 93 -10.40 -16.88 -2.88
N ALA A 94 -11.50 -16.43 -3.50
CA ALA A 94 -12.63 -15.86 -2.78
C ALA A 94 -13.28 -16.88 -1.83
N GLY A 95 -13.39 -18.14 -2.26
CA GLY A 95 -13.92 -19.22 -1.43
C GLY A 95 -13.08 -19.48 -0.18
N ILE A 96 -11.75 -19.46 -0.29
CA ILE A 96 -10.84 -19.61 0.86
C ILE A 96 -11.05 -18.50 1.90
N LEU A 97 -11.22 -17.27 1.44
CA LEU A 97 -11.46 -16.13 2.36
C LEU A 97 -12.84 -16.22 3.02
N ALA A 98 -13.88 -16.57 2.24
CA ALA A 98 -15.25 -16.70 2.73
C ALA A 98 -15.43 -17.86 3.71
N GLU A 99 -14.69 -18.96 3.56
CA GLU A 99 -14.68 -20.07 4.49
C GLU A 99 -14.10 -19.66 5.86
N ALA A 100 -13.07 -18.81 5.86
CA ALA A 100 -12.42 -18.34 7.07
C ALA A 100 -13.19 -17.21 7.78
N ASP A 101 -13.86 -16.34 7.05
CA ASP A 101 -14.70 -15.25 7.57
C ASP A 101 -15.86 -15.00 6.61
N PRO A 102 -17.02 -15.68 6.82
CA PRO A 102 -18.19 -15.56 5.93
C PRO A 102 -18.82 -14.16 5.91
N ASP A 103 -18.58 -13.35 6.94
CA ASP A 103 -19.09 -11.98 7.05
C ASP A 103 -18.14 -10.94 6.41
N SER A 104 -17.05 -11.41 5.80
CA SER A 104 -16.03 -10.56 5.19
C SER A 104 -16.00 -10.72 3.68
N ASN A 105 -15.53 -9.68 3.00
CA ASN A 105 -15.24 -9.73 1.56
C ASN A 105 -13.74 -9.56 1.29
N PRO A 106 -13.29 -9.82 0.05
CA PRO A 106 -11.88 -9.71 -0.30
C PRO A 106 -11.28 -8.30 -0.05
N ALA A 107 -12.06 -7.24 -0.27
CA ALA A 107 -11.59 -5.87 -0.03
C ALA A 107 -11.26 -5.64 1.45
N ARG A 108 -12.11 -6.12 2.35
CA ARG A 108 -11.89 -6.03 3.81
C ARG A 108 -10.61 -6.76 4.22
N TRP A 109 -10.34 -7.94 3.67
CA TRP A 109 -9.09 -8.66 3.90
C TRP A 109 -7.87 -7.85 3.46
N ALA A 110 -7.93 -7.23 2.27
CA ALA A 110 -6.83 -6.42 1.75
C ALA A 110 -6.59 -5.16 2.59
N PHE A 111 -7.65 -4.45 2.99
CA PHE A 111 -7.52 -3.29 3.89
C PHE A 111 -6.96 -3.68 5.26
N ARG A 112 -7.44 -4.79 5.84
CA ARG A 112 -6.92 -5.29 7.12
C ARG A 112 -5.45 -5.69 7.01
N TYR A 113 -5.04 -6.31 5.89
CA TYR A 113 -3.65 -6.64 5.63
C TYR A 113 -2.77 -5.39 5.71
N VAL A 114 -3.09 -4.36 4.93
CA VAL A 114 -2.32 -3.11 4.91
C VAL A 114 -2.31 -2.44 6.28
N ALA A 115 -3.47 -2.32 6.91
CA ALA A 115 -3.61 -1.67 8.21
C ALA A 115 -2.97 -2.46 9.37
N SER A 116 -2.62 -3.73 9.17
CA SER A 116 -1.91 -4.53 10.18
C SER A 116 -0.43 -4.18 10.29
N HIS A 117 0.10 -3.37 9.39
CA HIS A 117 1.48 -2.88 9.45
C HIS A 117 1.55 -1.63 10.32
N PRO A 118 2.29 -1.64 11.44
CA PRO A 118 2.18 -0.61 12.48
C PRO A 118 2.62 0.79 12.05
N ASN A 119 3.49 0.89 11.03
CA ASN A 119 3.99 2.17 10.52
C ASN A 119 3.09 2.80 9.44
N VAL A 120 1.98 2.15 9.07
CA VAL A 120 1.01 2.70 8.11
C VAL A 120 0.14 3.76 8.81
N LEU A 121 0.28 5.00 8.37
CA LEU A 121 -0.48 6.13 8.88
C LEU A 121 -1.85 6.27 8.20
N THR A 122 -1.89 6.04 6.88
CA THR A 122 -3.11 6.25 6.08
C THR A 122 -3.13 5.33 4.86
N ILE A 123 -4.35 4.96 4.47
CA ILE A 123 -4.60 4.09 3.31
C ILE A 123 -5.55 4.83 2.38
N LEU A 124 -5.13 5.01 1.13
CA LEU A 124 -5.96 5.65 0.11
C LEU A 124 -6.92 4.63 -0.49
N SER A 125 -8.16 5.03 -0.71
CA SER A 125 -9.18 4.19 -1.32
C SER A 125 -9.98 4.95 -2.37
N GLY A 126 -10.09 4.38 -3.59
CA GLY A 126 -10.85 4.93 -4.71
C GLY A 126 -12.34 4.56 -4.63
N MET A 127 -13.03 4.95 -3.58
CA MET A 127 -14.46 4.69 -3.39
C MET A 127 -15.30 5.55 -4.34
N ASN A 128 -16.10 4.93 -5.19
CA ASN A 128 -16.94 5.62 -6.17
C ASN A 128 -18.45 5.35 -5.99
N VAL A 129 -18.82 4.49 -5.03
CA VAL A 129 -20.21 4.22 -4.65
C VAL A 129 -20.35 4.19 -3.13
N MET A 130 -21.55 4.50 -2.63
CA MET A 130 -21.82 4.60 -1.19
C MET A 130 -21.53 3.29 -0.46
N ALA A 131 -21.86 2.15 -1.05
CA ALA A 131 -21.59 0.84 -0.46
C ALA A 131 -20.10 0.60 -0.14
N HIS A 132 -19.17 1.06 -1.00
CA HIS A 132 -17.75 0.96 -0.72
C HIS A 132 -17.32 1.82 0.48
N LEU A 133 -17.90 3.02 0.61
CA LEU A 133 -17.64 3.90 1.74
C LEU A 133 -18.12 3.29 3.05
N GLU A 134 -19.38 2.81 3.08
CA GLU A 134 -19.98 2.18 4.26
C GLU A 134 -19.18 0.95 4.72
N GLU A 135 -18.77 0.12 3.77
CA GLU A 135 -18.00 -1.09 4.03
C GLU A 135 -16.59 -0.78 4.57
N ASN A 136 -15.91 0.19 3.98
CA ASN A 136 -14.60 0.64 4.46
C ASN A 136 -14.71 1.25 5.86
N ILE A 137 -15.72 2.09 6.12
CA ILE A 137 -15.99 2.62 7.47
C ILE A 137 -16.22 1.48 8.46
N ASN A 138 -17.03 0.48 8.10
CA ASN A 138 -17.31 -0.66 8.98
C ASN A 138 -16.05 -1.50 9.25
N THR A 139 -15.17 -1.65 8.25
CA THR A 139 -13.88 -2.33 8.39
C THR A 139 -13.01 -1.63 9.44
N PHE A 140 -12.89 -0.30 9.39
CA PHE A 140 -12.02 0.45 10.28
C PHE A 140 -12.65 0.80 11.63
N ARG A 141 -13.99 0.93 11.72
CA ARG A 141 -14.69 1.15 13.00
C ARG A 141 -14.44 0.02 14.01
N LYS A 142 -14.31 -1.20 13.53
CA LYS A 142 -14.06 -2.41 14.36
C LYS A 142 -12.74 -3.08 13.97
N PHE A 143 -11.74 -2.26 13.62
CA PHE A 143 -10.46 -2.76 13.14
C PHE A 143 -9.80 -3.70 14.15
N LYS A 144 -9.34 -4.82 13.62
CA LYS A 144 -8.44 -5.76 14.29
C LYS A 144 -7.31 -6.11 13.32
N PRO A 145 -6.05 -6.02 13.73
CA PRO A 145 -4.94 -6.52 12.94
C PRO A 145 -5.15 -8.00 12.58
N LEU A 146 -4.61 -8.42 11.45
CA LEU A 146 -4.63 -9.83 11.09
C LEU A 146 -3.85 -10.66 12.10
N SER A 147 -4.45 -11.75 12.56
CA SER A 147 -3.79 -12.78 13.35
C SER A 147 -2.88 -13.65 12.46
N LYS A 148 -1.97 -14.40 13.06
CA LYS A 148 -1.11 -15.33 12.34
C LYS A 148 -1.91 -16.31 11.47
N ALA A 149 -3.00 -16.87 12.00
CA ALA A 149 -3.87 -17.77 11.25
C ALA A 149 -4.52 -17.07 10.04
N GLU A 150 -4.93 -15.81 10.17
CA GLU A 150 -5.50 -15.04 9.06
C GLU A 150 -4.45 -14.71 7.99
N TYR A 151 -3.20 -14.46 8.36
CA TYR A 151 -2.10 -14.36 7.39
C TYR A 151 -1.90 -15.66 6.60
N GLU A 152 -2.01 -16.82 7.24
CA GLU A 152 -1.92 -18.13 6.58
C GLU A 152 -3.09 -18.37 5.62
N VAL A 153 -4.31 -17.94 5.99
CA VAL A 153 -5.49 -17.96 5.10
C VAL A 153 -5.24 -17.09 3.88
N LEU A 154 -4.77 -15.86 4.09
CA LEU A 154 -4.49 -14.90 3.03
C LEU A 154 -3.40 -15.41 2.07
N ALA A 155 -2.37 -16.07 2.59
CA ALA A 155 -1.31 -16.69 1.78
C ALA A 155 -1.87 -17.78 0.87
N ARG A 156 -2.75 -18.67 1.39
CA ARG A 156 -3.44 -19.71 0.59
C ARG A 156 -4.33 -19.09 -0.48
N ALA A 157 -5.08 -18.05 -0.14
CA ALA A 157 -5.92 -17.34 -1.11
C ALA A 157 -5.08 -16.69 -2.21
N LEU A 158 -3.94 -16.10 -1.88
CA LEU A 158 -3.01 -15.51 -2.84
C LEU A 158 -2.41 -16.58 -3.77
N GLU A 159 -2.04 -17.74 -3.25
CA GLU A 159 -1.58 -18.89 -4.06
C GLU A 159 -2.65 -19.33 -5.05
N ALA A 160 -3.91 -19.48 -4.61
CA ALA A 160 -5.04 -19.83 -5.48
C ALA A 160 -5.31 -18.73 -6.53
N TYR A 161 -5.16 -17.46 -6.16
CA TYR A 161 -5.31 -16.34 -7.09
C TYR A 161 -4.24 -16.36 -8.21
N ARG A 162 -2.99 -16.69 -7.86
CA ARG A 162 -1.86 -16.74 -8.79
C ARG A 162 -1.91 -17.90 -9.79
N LYS A 163 -2.71 -18.94 -9.56
CA LYS A 163 -2.89 -20.07 -10.52
C LYS A 163 -3.52 -19.65 -11.84
N ILE A 164 -4.28 -18.56 -11.86
CA ILE A 164 -4.80 -17.99 -13.09
C ILE A 164 -3.68 -17.23 -13.79
N SER A 165 -3.55 -17.43 -15.12
CA SER A 165 -2.54 -16.76 -15.95
C SER A 165 -2.54 -15.23 -15.70
N TYR A 166 -1.60 -14.78 -14.93
CA TYR A 166 -1.39 -13.40 -14.58
C TYR A 166 -0.20 -12.87 -15.39
N VAL A 167 -0.43 -11.81 -16.14
CA VAL A 167 0.65 -11.10 -16.81
C VAL A 167 1.17 -10.05 -15.82
N PRO A 168 2.37 -10.22 -15.26
CA PRO A 168 2.92 -9.24 -14.34
C PRO A 168 3.18 -7.92 -15.06
N CYS A 169 3.18 -6.83 -14.31
CA CYS A 169 3.62 -5.56 -14.84
C CYS A 169 5.06 -5.68 -15.37
N THR A 170 5.25 -5.37 -16.67
CA THR A 170 6.56 -5.47 -17.34
C THR A 170 7.42 -4.23 -17.15
N ALA A 171 6.96 -3.27 -16.35
CA ALA A 171 7.61 -1.96 -16.17
C ALA A 171 7.87 -1.25 -17.53
N CYS A 172 6.93 -1.38 -18.46
CA CYS A 172 7.06 -0.83 -19.82
C CYS A 172 6.95 0.70 -19.87
N ALA A 173 6.75 1.37 -18.72
CA ALA A 173 6.63 2.83 -18.58
C ALA A 173 5.49 3.46 -19.40
N TYR A 174 4.43 2.69 -19.71
CA TYR A 174 3.28 3.18 -20.47
C TYR A 174 2.24 3.89 -19.57
N CYS A 175 2.10 3.50 -18.30
CA CYS A 175 1.14 4.09 -17.36
C CYS A 175 1.78 5.18 -16.46
#